data_31dec2397052a058501c935d1c992921
#
_entry.id   31dec2397052a058501c935d1c992921
#
_cell.length_a   1.000
_cell.length_b   1.000
_cell.length_c   1.000
_cell.angle_alpha   90.00
_cell.angle_beta   90.00
_cell.angle_gamma   90.00
#
_symmetry.space_group_name_H-M   'P 1'
#
loop_
_entity.id
_entity.type
_entity.pdbx_description
1 polymer ?
#
loop_
_entity_poly.entity_id
_entity_poly.type
_entity_poly.pdbx_seq_one_letter_code
_entity_poly.pdbx_strand_id
1 'polypeptide(L)'
;MLTRVHIYYPFHMSAQSAPDFDGPAFYQITVRGMIAPGWAGRLEGMTINRLVLDDGTTFTILTGELTDQSALSGVLNTLYDLQLTLVAVNKLPFASTR
;
A
#
# COMPACT_ATOMS: atom_id res chain seq x y z
N MET A 1 -14.49 10.13 0.98
CA MET A 1 -14.39 9.74 1.17
C MET A 1 -13.79 9.03 1.72
N LEU A 2 -13.61 8.61 2.10
CA LEU A 2 -13.06 7.95 2.60
C LEU A 2 -12.00 7.83 2.78
N THR A 3 -11.55 7.96 2.62
CA THR A 3 -10.49 7.79 2.55
C THR A 3 -9.73 8.24 3.45
N ARG A 4 -9.74 8.75 4.10
CA ARG A 4 -9.07 9.16 4.84
C ARG A 4 -8.67 8.45 5.71
N VAL A 5 -8.70 7.86 5.99
CA VAL A 5 -8.44 7.12 6.67
C VAL A 5 -7.39 6.98 7.23
N HIS A 6 -6.96 7.19 7.59
CA HIS A 6 -6.19 7.05 8.01
C HIS A 6 -5.22 6.63 8.20
N ILE A 7 -4.85 6.66 7.93
CA ILE A 7 -3.79 6.23 7.64
C ILE A 7 -2.73 6.64 8.41
N TYR A 8 -2.51 7.82 8.60
CA TYR A 8 -1.38 8.23 9.18
C TYR A 8 -1.34 7.94 10.58
N TYR A 9 -2.44 7.61 11.13
CA TYR A 9 -2.32 7.41 12.47
C TYR A 9 -1.52 6.19 12.78
N PRO A 10 -1.31 5.33 11.91
CA PRO A 10 -0.53 4.17 12.17
C PRO A 10 0.81 4.50 12.64
N PHE A 11 1.28 5.64 12.25
CA PHE A 11 2.54 5.87 12.53
C PHE A 11 2.84 5.98 13.91
N HIS A 12 2.17 6.78 14.61
CA HIS A 12 2.60 6.99 15.89
C HIS A 12 2.25 5.86 16.77
N MET A 13 1.24 5.18 16.42
CA MET A 13 0.99 4.11 17.15
C MET A 13 1.92 3.07 16.97
N SER A 14 2.56 3.07 15.92
CA SER A 14 3.41 2.03 15.58
C SER A 14 4.50 1.86 16.58
N ALA A 15 4.82 2.83 17.26
CA ALA A 15 5.88 2.70 18.19
C ALA A 15 5.58 1.68 19.22
N GLN A 16 4.35 1.58 19.61
CA GLN A 16 4.06 0.63 20.55
C GLN A 16 3.81 -0.69 20.02
N SER A 17 3.50 -0.77 18.78
CA SER A 17 3.17 -2.02 18.19
C SER A 17 4.29 -2.59 17.41
N ALA A 18 5.47 -2.22 17.70
CA ALA A 18 6.60 -2.62 16.92
C ALA A 18 6.68 -4.09 16.60
N PRO A 19 6.41 -4.98 17.48
CA PRO A 19 6.53 -6.38 17.14
C PRO A 19 5.66 -6.79 15.97
N ASP A 20 4.53 -6.14 15.82
CA ASP A 20 3.65 -6.46 14.75
C ASP A 20 4.12 -5.92 13.43
N PHE A 21 5.00 -4.94 13.45
CA PHE A 21 5.47 -4.37 12.23
C PHE A 21 6.63 -5.10 11.65
N ASP A 22 7.33 -5.87 12.43
CA ASP A 22 8.52 -6.51 11.93
C ASP A 22 8.24 -7.76 11.14
N GLY A 23 7.08 -8.31 11.24
CA GLY A 23 6.79 -9.55 10.56
C GLY A 23 6.06 -9.32 9.26
N PRO A 24 5.74 -10.38 8.59
CA PRO A 24 4.97 -10.28 7.35
C PRO A 24 3.57 -9.78 7.62
N ALA A 25 3.05 -9.03 6.69
CA ALA A 25 1.69 -8.53 6.79
C ALA A 25 1.16 -8.23 5.40
N PHE A 26 -0.15 -8.26 5.27
CA PHE A 26 -0.78 -7.90 4.02
C PHE A 26 -1.08 -6.42 4.05
N TYR A 27 -0.82 -5.76 2.95
CA TYR A 27 -1.04 -4.33 2.84
C TYR A 27 -1.87 -4.03 1.60
N GLN A 28 -2.62 -2.96 1.67
CA GLN A 28 -3.29 -2.42 0.51
C GLN A 28 -2.85 -0.98 0.40
N ILE A 29 -2.25 -0.64 -0.72
CA ILE A 29 -1.72 0.70 -0.94
C ILE A 29 -2.46 1.30 -2.13
N THR A 30 -3.03 2.47 -1.96
CA THR A 30 -3.76 3.13 -3.02
C THR A 30 -3.01 4.37 -3.44
N VAL A 31 -2.79 4.52 -4.75
CA VAL A 31 -2.18 5.71 -5.29
C VAL A 31 -3.06 6.26 -6.38
N ARG A 32 -2.95 7.56 -6.63
CA ARG A 32 -3.64 8.16 -7.73
C ARG A 32 -2.76 8.07 -8.94
N GLY A 33 -3.33 7.61 -10.03
CA GLY A 33 -2.58 7.43 -11.26
C GLY A 33 -2.47 5.98 -11.64
N MET A 34 -1.72 5.71 -12.67
CA MET A 34 -1.61 4.39 -13.21
C MET A 34 -0.21 3.86 -13.09
N ILE A 35 -0.07 2.59 -12.78
CA ILE A 35 1.21 1.92 -12.74
C ILE A 35 1.17 0.83 -13.80
N ALA A 36 2.16 0.82 -14.66
CA ALA A 36 2.24 -0.22 -15.68
C ALA A 36 2.54 -1.55 -15.03
N PRO A 37 1.97 -2.64 -15.51
CA PRO A 37 2.18 -3.95 -14.88
C PRO A 37 3.63 -4.38 -14.80
N GLY A 38 4.46 -3.88 -15.69
CA GLY A 38 5.87 -4.24 -15.67
C GLY A 38 6.59 -3.83 -14.40
N TRP A 39 5.99 -2.95 -13.59
CA TRP A 39 6.63 -2.53 -12.37
C TRP A 39 6.41 -3.50 -11.21
N ALA A 40 5.58 -4.52 -11.41
CA ALA A 40 5.25 -5.43 -10.33
C ALA A 40 6.48 -6.00 -9.62
N GLY A 41 7.51 -6.29 -10.37
CA GLY A 41 8.72 -6.85 -9.77
C GLY A 41 9.41 -5.88 -8.83
N ARG A 42 9.23 -4.60 -9.07
CA ARG A 42 9.84 -3.58 -8.20
C ARG A 42 8.91 -3.20 -7.08
N LEU A 43 7.74 -3.80 -7.03
CA LEU A 43 6.76 -3.54 -6.00
C LEU A 43 6.53 -4.80 -5.19
N GLU A 44 7.57 -5.58 -5.01
CA GLU A 44 7.57 -6.76 -4.16
C GLU A 44 6.51 -7.78 -4.57
N GLY A 45 6.19 -7.81 -5.84
CA GLY A 45 5.23 -8.79 -6.32
C GLY A 45 3.78 -8.52 -5.93
N MET A 46 3.48 -7.33 -5.45
CA MET A 46 2.11 -7.01 -5.08
C MET A 46 1.22 -7.03 -6.32
N THR A 47 -0.03 -7.38 -6.11
CA THR A 47 -1.00 -7.38 -7.20
C THR A 47 -1.39 -5.95 -7.51
N ILE A 48 -1.43 -5.60 -8.78
CA ILE A 48 -1.72 -4.25 -9.22
C ILE A 48 -3.11 -4.25 -9.87
N ASN A 49 -4.03 -3.49 -9.30
CA ASN A 49 -5.36 -3.34 -9.84
C ASN A 49 -5.65 -1.88 -10.12
N ARG A 50 -6.49 -1.61 -11.10
CA ARG A 50 -6.79 -0.25 -11.46
C ARG A 50 -8.25 0.02 -11.20
N LEU A 51 -8.55 1.19 -10.70
CA LEU A 51 -9.91 1.64 -10.47
C LEU A 51 -10.10 2.95 -11.20
N VAL A 52 -11.07 3.00 -12.11
CA VAL A 52 -11.34 4.21 -12.87
C VAL A 52 -12.71 4.69 -12.48
N LEU A 53 -12.78 5.93 -12.01
CA LEU A 53 -14.04 6.51 -11.60
C LEU A 53 -14.77 7.09 -12.80
N ASP A 54 -16.04 7.42 -12.61
CA ASP A 54 -16.87 7.94 -13.69
C ASP A 54 -16.32 9.21 -14.29
N ASP A 55 -15.63 10.00 -13.50
CA ASP A 55 -15.09 11.26 -14.01
C ASP A 55 -13.70 11.06 -14.66
N GLY A 56 -13.27 9.84 -14.80
CA GLY A 56 -11.99 9.56 -15.43
C GLY A 56 -10.83 9.49 -14.48
N THR A 57 -11.02 9.78 -13.21
CA THR A 57 -9.93 9.69 -12.24
C THR A 57 -9.52 8.24 -12.11
N THR A 58 -8.24 8.00 -12.13
CA THR A 58 -7.71 6.65 -12.05
C THR A 58 -6.92 6.48 -10.78
N PHE A 59 -7.18 5.37 -10.11
CA PHE A 59 -6.38 4.98 -8.95
C PHE A 59 -5.78 3.61 -9.24
N THR A 60 -4.66 3.35 -8.63
CA THR A 60 -4.06 2.03 -8.67
C THR A 60 -4.03 1.50 -7.26
N ILE A 61 -4.43 0.27 -7.08
CA ILE A 61 -4.50 -0.37 -5.78
C ILE A 61 -3.54 -1.54 -5.79
N LEU A 62 -2.58 -1.50 -4.88
CA LEU A 62 -1.60 -2.55 -4.75
C LEU A 62 -1.96 -3.37 -3.53
N THR A 63 -2.01 -4.68 -3.69
CA THR A 63 -2.37 -5.56 -2.58
C THR A 63 -1.38 -6.71 -2.52
N GLY A 64 -0.94 -7.04 -1.35
CA GLY A 64 -0.06 -8.19 -1.22
C GLY A 64 0.61 -8.25 0.12
N GLU A 65 1.31 -9.35 0.33
CA GLU A 65 2.03 -9.54 1.56
C GLU A 65 3.41 -8.97 1.44
N LEU A 66 3.82 -8.21 2.42
CA LEU A 66 5.18 -7.69 2.49
C LEU A 66 5.86 -8.32 3.69
N THR A 67 7.10 -8.71 3.51
CA THR A 67 7.77 -9.53 4.51
C THR A 67 8.15 -8.77 5.75
N ASP A 68 8.39 -7.49 5.62
CA ASP A 68 8.78 -6.68 6.76
C ASP A 68 8.64 -5.21 6.42
N GLN A 69 9.00 -4.38 7.34
CA GLN A 69 8.83 -2.96 7.14
C GLN A 69 9.77 -2.40 6.09
N SER A 70 10.91 -3.01 5.91
CA SER A 70 11.81 -2.60 4.85
C SER A 70 11.18 -2.79 3.49
N ALA A 71 10.45 -3.90 3.30
CA ALA A 71 9.77 -4.14 2.03
C ALA A 71 8.72 -3.06 1.79
N LEU A 72 7.98 -2.70 2.83
CA LEU A 72 7.00 -1.64 2.71
C LEU A 72 7.66 -0.32 2.32
N SER A 73 8.76 0.02 2.98
CA SER A 73 9.48 1.24 2.64
C SER A 73 9.95 1.22 1.21
N GLY A 74 10.42 0.07 0.74
CA GLY A 74 10.88 -0.06 -0.63
C GLY A 74 9.77 0.19 -1.63
N VAL A 75 8.57 -0.35 -1.34
CA VAL A 75 7.43 -0.11 -2.20
C VAL A 75 7.07 1.38 -2.21
N LEU A 76 7.01 1.98 -1.04
CA LEU A 76 6.64 3.39 -0.96
C LEU A 76 7.66 4.27 -1.67
N ASN A 77 8.94 3.95 -1.57
CA ASN A 77 9.97 4.70 -2.27
C ASN A 77 9.84 4.56 -3.78
N THR A 78 9.50 3.37 -4.25
CA THR A 78 9.30 3.17 -5.68
C THR A 78 8.12 4.01 -6.17
N LEU A 79 7.04 4.05 -5.39
CA LEU A 79 5.89 4.85 -5.78
C LEU A 79 6.24 6.33 -5.79
N TYR A 80 7.05 6.75 -4.85
CA TYR A 80 7.48 8.13 -4.81
C TYR A 80 8.31 8.46 -6.04
N ASP A 81 9.21 7.56 -6.42
CA ASP A 81 10.03 7.76 -7.60
C ASP A 81 9.20 7.83 -8.88
N LEU A 82 8.08 7.14 -8.91
CA LEU A 82 7.18 7.20 -10.04
C LEU A 82 6.31 8.45 -10.00
N GLN A 83 6.47 9.25 -8.96
CA GLN A 83 5.76 10.50 -8.80
C GLN A 83 4.26 10.31 -8.69
N LEU A 84 3.85 9.23 -8.06
CA LEU A 84 2.44 8.96 -7.87
C LEU A 84 2.01 9.51 -6.51
N THR A 85 0.79 9.96 -6.44
CA THR A 85 0.26 10.51 -5.20
C THR A 85 -0.26 9.40 -4.34
N LEU A 86 0.31 9.24 -3.17
CA LEU A 86 -0.13 8.24 -2.23
C LEU A 86 -1.45 8.66 -1.60
N VAL A 87 -2.44 7.80 -1.67
CA VAL A 87 -3.75 8.11 -1.12
C VAL A 87 -3.96 7.40 0.22
N ALA A 88 -3.58 6.15 0.31
CA ALA A 88 -3.79 5.41 1.53
C ALA A 88 -2.86 4.21 1.63
N VAL A 89 -2.50 3.86 2.84
CA VAL A 89 -1.76 2.64 3.12
C VAL A 89 -2.51 1.96 4.25
N ASN A 90 -3.02 0.77 3.99
CA ASN A 90 -3.75 0.04 5.00
C ASN A 90 -3.10 -1.29 5.26
N LYS A 91 -2.90 -1.62 6.51
CA LYS A 91 -2.43 -2.93 6.88
C LYS A 91 -3.68 -3.79 7.09
N LEU A 92 -3.79 -4.85 6.32
CA LEU A 92 -5.01 -5.64 6.36
C LEU A 92 -4.94 -6.67 7.48
N PRO A 93 -6.06 -7.05 8.02
CA PRO A 93 -6.08 -8.08 9.04
C PRO A 93 -5.57 -9.38 8.49
N PHE A 94 -4.70 -10.04 9.28
CA PHE A 94 -4.17 -11.23 8.78
C PHE A 94 -5.07 -12.33 8.84
N ALA A 95 -5.68 -12.42 9.67
CA ALA A 95 -6.45 -13.41 9.70
C ALA A 95 -7.46 -13.60 9.04
N SER A 96 -7.55 -13.21 8.88
CA SER A 96 -8.26 -13.43 8.24
C SER A 96 -8.56 -14.37 7.93
N THR A 97 -8.44 -14.56 8.31
CA THR A 97 -8.53 -15.15 8.11
C THR A 97 -8.91 -16.05 8.02
N ARG A 98 -9.00 -16.22 8.13
CA ARG A 98 -9.24 -17.00 7.98
C ARG A 98 -9.47 -17.36 8.00
#